data_e742c94dbd7beb00232ee34e8e19b48d
#
_entry.id   e742c94dbd7beb00232ee34e8e19b48d
#
_cell.length_a   1.000
_cell.length_b   1.000
_cell.length_c   1.000
_cell.angle_alpha   90.00
_cell.angle_beta   90.00
_cell.angle_gamma   90.00
#
_symmetry.space_group_name_H-M   'P 1'
#
loop_
_entity.id
_entity.type
_entity.pdbx_description
1 polymer ?
#
loop_
_entity_poly.entity_id
_entity_poly.type
_entity_poly.pdbx_seq_one_letter_code
_entity_poly.pdbx_strand_id
1 'polypeptide(L)'
;MHHTEAQALGQELLSEPRKIYFGRWIADSGRDAVGEFDLKKRKYISTTSMDAELSLVSANMAHAAPGKIIFDPFMGTGSFLVAAAHFGALTLGADIDPRSFRGKDEHRGKNEISLMHNYEQYGIKSKFIDAFTSDLTNTPLRNSQFLDGIICDPPYGVREGLRVLGARNGKPAQPVMIDGVPAH
;
A
#
# COMPACT_ATOMS: atom_id res chain seq x y z
N MET A 1 19.46 -31.12 -6.47
CA MET A 1 19.77 -31.17 -5.02
C MET A 1 20.88 -30.15 -4.76
N HIS A 2 20.57 -29.07 -4.14
CA HIS A 2 21.55 -28.05 -3.85
C HIS A 2 22.14 -28.27 -2.45
N HIS A 3 23.30 -28.90 -2.37
CA HIS A 3 24.13 -29.04 -1.16
C HIS A 3 24.84 -27.74 -0.76
N THR A 4 24.70 -26.65 -1.52
CA THR A 4 25.50 -25.45 -1.42
C THR A 4 25.07 -24.47 -0.31
N GLU A 5 23.81 -24.44 0.08
CA GLU A 5 23.34 -23.49 1.12
C GLU A 5 23.70 -23.92 2.54
N ALA A 6 23.72 -25.20 2.85
CA ALA A 6 24.12 -25.69 4.18
C ALA A 6 25.61 -25.48 4.45
N GLN A 7 26.46 -25.54 3.42
CA GLN A 7 27.90 -25.25 3.54
C GLN A 7 28.18 -23.78 3.75
N ALA A 8 27.38 -22.86 3.16
CA ALA A 8 27.53 -21.41 3.34
C ALA A 8 27.19 -20.96 4.77
N LEU A 9 26.37 -21.72 5.49
CA LEU A 9 25.95 -21.42 6.86
C LEU A 9 26.80 -22.08 7.93
N GLY A 10 27.90 -22.78 7.56
CA GLY A 10 28.82 -23.45 8.52
C GLY A 10 28.16 -24.58 9.33
N GLN A 11 27.04 -25.14 8.86
CA GLN A 11 26.38 -26.28 9.52
C GLN A 11 27.06 -27.58 9.14
N GLU A 12 27.37 -28.43 10.15
CA GLU A 12 27.83 -29.79 9.89
C GLU A 12 26.78 -30.56 9.08
N LEU A 13 27.19 -31.07 7.92
CA LEU A 13 26.38 -31.97 7.11
C LEU A 13 26.19 -33.28 7.87
N LEU A 14 24.98 -33.55 8.33
CA LEU A 14 24.63 -34.83 8.92
C LEU A 14 24.73 -35.92 7.84
N SER A 15 25.32 -37.05 8.21
CA SER A 15 25.45 -38.22 7.33
C SER A 15 24.10 -38.78 6.84
N GLU A 16 23.03 -38.53 7.63
CA GLU A 16 21.65 -38.86 7.27
C GLU A 16 20.74 -37.63 7.47
N PRO A 17 19.85 -37.36 6.52
CA PRO A 17 18.91 -36.25 6.62
C PRO A 17 17.88 -36.52 7.72
N ARG A 18 17.65 -35.57 8.61
CA ARG A 18 16.59 -35.64 9.65
C ARG A 18 15.19 -35.71 9.07
N LYS A 19 14.99 -35.05 7.93
CA LYS A 19 13.69 -34.98 7.20
C LYS A 19 13.95 -34.96 5.70
N ILE A 20 13.15 -35.71 4.95
CA ILE A 20 13.15 -35.70 3.50
C ILE A 20 11.78 -35.19 3.05
N TYR A 21 11.78 -34.12 2.21
CA TYR A 21 10.57 -33.62 1.58
C TYR A 21 10.55 -34.05 0.12
N PHE A 22 9.49 -34.73 -0.27
CA PHE A 22 9.21 -35.05 -1.65
C PHE A 22 8.02 -34.24 -2.13
N GLY A 23 8.19 -33.49 -3.22
CA GLY A 23 7.14 -32.63 -3.74
C GLY A 23 7.23 -32.44 -5.24
N ARG A 24 6.13 -32.06 -5.83
CA ARG A 24 6.06 -31.65 -7.23
C ARG A 24 6.35 -30.15 -7.31
N TRP A 25 7.38 -29.76 -8.06
CA TRP A 25 7.60 -28.35 -8.41
C TRP A 25 6.44 -27.87 -9.30
N ILE A 26 5.83 -26.74 -8.96
CA ILE A 26 4.70 -26.14 -9.70
C ILE A 26 5.16 -24.87 -10.41
N ALA A 27 5.82 -23.97 -9.69
CA ALA A 27 6.34 -22.70 -10.21
C ALA A 27 7.35 -22.11 -9.22
N ASP A 28 8.12 -21.15 -9.69
CA ASP A 28 8.92 -20.28 -8.83
C ASP A 28 8.04 -19.23 -8.14
N SER A 29 8.52 -18.71 -7.01
CA SER A 29 7.83 -17.62 -6.31
C SER A 29 8.04 -16.30 -7.06
N GLY A 30 7.08 -15.37 -6.94
CA GLY A 30 7.20 -14.01 -7.45
C GLY A 30 8.06 -13.07 -6.56
N ARG A 31 9.07 -13.63 -5.84
CA ARG A 31 9.89 -12.86 -4.89
C ARG A 31 10.71 -11.74 -5.53
N ASP A 32 11.01 -11.86 -6.82
CA ASP A 32 11.75 -10.83 -7.59
C ASP A 32 11.03 -9.47 -7.58
N ALA A 33 9.70 -9.49 -7.45
CA ALA A 33 8.88 -8.28 -7.29
C ALA A 33 9.32 -7.42 -6.10
N VAL A 34 9.80 -8.01 -4.99
CA VAL A 34 10.29 -7.24 -3.84
C VAL A 34 11.46 -6.34 -4.26
N GLY A 35 12.39 -6.87 -5.05
CA GLY A 35 13.51 -6.10 -5.58
C GLY A 35 13.11 -5.09 -6.66
N GLU A 36 12.08 -5.37 -7.44
CA GLU A 36 11.53 -4.44 -8.43
C GLU A 36 10.88 -3.23 -7.76
N PHE A 37 10.04 -3.46 -6.75
CA PHE A 37 9.27 -2.43 -6.05
C PHE A 37 9.99 -1.81 -4.84
N ASP A 38 11.27 -2.12 -4.63
CA ASP A 38 12.10 -1.52 -3.56
C ASP A 38 11.97 0.00 -3.56
N LEU A 39 11.71 0.58 -2.38
CA LEU A 39 11.54 2.02 -2.20
C LEU A 39 12.73 2.83 -2.71
N LYS A 40 13.95 2.28 -2.63
CA LYS A 40 15.17 2.94 -3.15
C LYS A 40 15.14 3.16 -4.66
N LYS A 41 14.34 2.40 -5.38
CA LYS A 41 14.18 2.50 -6.84
C LYS A 41 12.98 3.33 -7.25
N ARG A 42 12.06 3.59 -6.32
CA ARG A 42 10.79 4.27 -6.56
C ARG A 42 11.01 5.78 -6.74
N LYS A 43 10.38 6.35 -7.76
CA LYS A 43 10.51 7.78 -8.09
C LYS A 43 9.87 8.68 -7.05
N TYR A 44 8.72 8.29 -6.53
CA TYR A 44 7.98 9.06 -5.54
C TYR A 44 7.83 8.29 -4.23
N ILE A 45 8.44 8.80 -3.17
CA ILE A 45 8.41 8.24 -1.81
C ILE A 45 8.30 9.34 -0.77
N SER A 46 7.90 8.98 0.44
CA SER A 46 8.00 9.79 1.65
C SER A 46 8.56 8.95 2.81
N THR A 47 8.79 9.59 3.95
CA THR A 47 9.24 8.91 5.17
C THR A 47 8.24 7.88 5.71
N THR A 48 6.97 7.98 5.30
CA THR A 48 5.88 7.08 5.69
C THR A 48 5.52 6.07 4.60
N SER A 49 6.34 5.94 3.54
CA SER A 49 6.11 4.93 2.51
C SER A 49 6.30 3.53 3.07
N MET A 50 5.31 2.66 2.85
CA MET A 50 5.34 1.27 3.31
C MET A 50 6.36 0.46 2.52
N ASP A 51 7.05 -0.44 3.21
CA ASP A 51 8.00 -1.39 2.63
C ASP A 51 7.40 -2.22 1.49
N ALA A 52 8.23 -2.56 0.51
CA ALA A 52 7.78 -3.24 -0.70
C ALA A 52 7.30 -4.67 -0.42
N GLU A 53 8.04 -5.45 0.39
CA GLU A 53 7.66 -6.83 0.71
C GLU A 53 6.35 -6.85 1.48
N LEU A 54 6.22 -6.00 2.51
CA LEU A 54 4.98 -5.89 3.29
C LEU A 54 3.80 -5.45 2.43
N SER A 55 4.00 -4.49 1.52
CA SER A 55 2.95 -4.03 0.60
C SER A 55 2.48 -5.14 -0.34
N LEU A 56 3.41 -5.93 -0.90
CA LEU A 56 3.10 -7.05 -1.77
C LEU A 56 2.38 -8.19 -1.02
N VAL A 57 2.84 -8.53 0.18
CA VAL A 57 2.18 -9.54 1.03
C VAL A 57 0.77 -9.10 1.38
N SER A 58 0.57 -7.84 1.79
CA SER A 58 -0.76 -7.30 2.11
C SER A 58 -1.71 -7.33 0.90
N ALA A 59 -1.23 -6.95 -0.28
CA ALA A 59 -2.02 -7.02 -1.51
C ALA A 59 -2.41 -8.46 -1.87
N ASN A 60 -1.50 -9.41 -1.69
CA ASN A 60 -1.78 -10.83 -1.89
C ASN A 60 -2.83 -11.36 -0.89
N MET A 61 -2.69 -11.01 0.40
CA MET A 61 -3.67 -11.38 1.43
C MET A 61 -5.07 -10.80 1.18
N ALA A 62 -5.15 -9.61 0.58
CA ALA A 62 -6.41 -8.99 0.16
C ALA A 62 -6.94 -9.57 -1.16
N HIS A 63 -6.31 -10.60 -1.71
CA HIS A 63 -6.68 -11.21 -2.98
C HIS A 63 -6.73 -10.22 -4.16
N ALA A 64 -5.80 -9.26 -4.20
CA ALA A 64 -5.68 -8.35 -5.32
C ALA A 64 -5.42 -9.12 -6.62
N ALA A 65 -6.27 -8.93 -7.63
CA ALA A 65 -6.25 -9.67 -8.88
C ALA A 65 -6.95 -8.89 -10.00
N PRO A 66 -6.78 -9.26 -11.28
CA PRO A 66 -7.55 -8.67 -12.37
C PRO A 66 -9.07 -8.74 -12.11
N GLY A 67 -9.77 -7.64 -12.38
CA GLY A 67 -11.21 -7.52 -12.16
C GLY A 67 -11.62 -7.15 -10.73
N LYS A 68 -10.65 -6.99 -9.81
CA LYS A 68 -10.89 -6.55 -8.43
C LYS A 68 -10.63 -5.06 -8.27
N ILE A 69 -11.39 -4.41 -7.39
CA ILE A 69 -11.19 -3.02 -6.97
C ILE A 69 -10.69 -3.01 -5.53
N ILE A 70 -9.45 -2.53 -5.35
CA ILE A 70 -8.81 -2.38 -4.04
C ILE A 70 -8.76 -0.90 -3.65
N PHE A 71 -9.16 -0.61 -2.43
CA PHE A 71 -9.19 0.74 -1.88
C PHE A 71 -8.24 0.89 -0.70
N ASP A 72 -7.55 2.04 -0.65
CA ASP A 72 -6.72 2.46 0.49
C ASP A 72 -7.20 3.85 0.96
N PRO A 73 -7.87 3.95 2.13
CA PRO A 73 -8.34 5.23 2.68
C PRO A 73 -7.24 6.07 3.34
N PHE A 74 -6.02 5.55 3.51
CA PHE A 74 -4.86 6.22 4.08
C PHE A 74 -3.64 6.06 3.17
N MET A 75 -3.86 6.28 1.87
CA MET A 75 -2.94 5.84 0.83
C MET A 75 -1.53 6.44 0.90
N GLY A 76 -1.35 7.62 1.48
CA GLY A 76 -0.06 8.29 1.50
C GLY A 76 0.56 8.39 0.10
N THR A 77 1.75 7.81 -0.07
CA THR A 77 2.44 7.69 -1.37
C THR A 77 1.99 6.51 -2.22
N GLY A 78 0.95 5.77 -1.80
CA GLY A 78 0.30 4.70 -2.54
C GLY A 78 1.05 3.37 -2.58
N SER A 79 1.84 3.04 -1.56
CA SER A 79 2.62 1.79 -1.55
C SER A 79 1.75 0.54 -1.71
N PHE A 80 0.65 0.43 -0.97
CA PHE A 80 -0.29 -0.69 -1.09
C PHE A 80 -1.00 -0.72 -2.44
N LEU A 81 -1.38 0.45 -2.96
CA LEU A 81 -2.07 0.55 -4.25
C LEU A 81 -1.16 0.14 -5.41
N VAL A 82 0.12 0.53 -5.39
CA VAL A 82 1.11 0.09 -6.37
C VAL A 82 1.27 -1.43 -6.32
N ALA A 83 1.34 -2.02 -5.13
CA ALA A 83 1.42 -3.47 -4.96
C ALA A 83 0.15 -4.19 -5.45
N ALA A 84 -1.04 -3.66 -5.15
CA ALA A 84 -2.31 -4.22 -5.64
C ALA A 84 -2.41 -4.14 -7.17
N ALA A 85 -1.97 -3.02 -7.77
CA ALA A 85 -1.93 -2.83 -9.21
C ALA A 85 -0.95 -3.79 -9.91
N HIS A 86 0.18 -4.15 -9.26
CA HIS A 86 1.09 -5.18 -9.73
C HIS A 86 0.37 -6.53 -9.91
N PHE A 87 -0.48 -6.91 -8.98
CA PHE A 87 -1.32 -8.12 -9.10
C PHE A 87 -2.50 -7.97 -10.08
N GLY A 88 -2.63 -6.82 -10.74
CA GLY A 88 -3.63 -6.58 -11.78
C GLY A 88 -4.94 -5.99 -11.29
N ALA A 89 -5.11 -5.69 -10.00
CA ALA A 89 -6.28 -5.04 -9.46
C ALA A 89 -6.40 -3.58 -9.95
N LEU A 90 -7.63 -3.10 -10.05
CA LEU A 90 -7.92 -1.68 -10.15
C LEU A 90 -7.79 -1.05 -8.77
N THR A 91 -7.22 0.16 -8.70
CA THR A 91 -6.86 0.79 -7.43
C THR A 91 -7.50 2.17 -7.28
N LEU A 92 -8.06 2.39 -6.11
CA LEU A 92 -8.68 3.64 -5.69
C LEU A 92 -8.07 4.05 -4.36
N GLY A 93 -7.75 5.32 -4.16
CA GLY A 93 -7.13 5.78 -2.94
C GLY A 93 -7.74 7.06 -2.40
N ALA A 94 -7.62 7.24 -1.09
CA ALA A 94 -7.92 8.51 -0.43
C ALA A 94 -6.85 8.83 0.60
N ASP A 95 -6.65 10.11 0.84
CA ASP A 95 -5.82 10.61 1.93
C ASP A 95 -6.37 11.95 2.39
N ILE A 96 -6.19 12.29 3.66
CA ILE A 96 -6.59 13.59 4.18
C ILE A 96 -5.66 14.71 3.73
N ASP A 97 -4.39 14.38 3.44
CA ASP A 97 -3.39 15.31 2.95
C ASP A 97 -3.16 15.13 1.44
N PRO A 98 -3.71 16.00 0.58
CA PRO A 98 -3.54 15.89 -0.86
C PRO A 98 -2.07 15.95 -1.32
N ARG A 99 -1.17 16.53 -0.51
CA ARG A 99 0.27 16.62 -0.83
C ARG A 99 0.95 15.25 -0.79
N SER A 100 0.36 14.29 -0.08
CA SER A 100 0.89 12.93 0.05
C SER A 100 0.85 12.15 -1.27
N PHE A 101 -0.05 12.49 -2.18
CA PHE A 101 -0.21 11.78 -3.47
C PHE A 101 -0.09 12.69 -4.70
N ARG A 102 -0.36 14.00 -4.57
CA ARG A 102 -0.18 14.97 -5.67
C ARG A 102 1.25 15.47 -5.80
N GLY A 103 2.05 15.30 -4.76
CA GLY A 103 3.38 15.88 -4.66
C GLY A 103 3.39 17.19 -3.85
N LYS A 104 4.57 17.62 -3.44
CA LYS A 104 4.76 18.91 -2.75
C LYS A 104 5.05 19.97 -3.79
N ASP A 105 4.25 21.01 -3.77
CA ASP A 105 4.43 22.26 -4.53
C ASP A 105 5.61 23.07 -3.92
N GLU A 106 6.85 22.64 -4.09
CA GLU A 106 7.96 23.43 -3.58
C GLU A 106 8.33 24.62 -4.50
N HIS A 107 7.97 24.57 -5.80
CA HIS A 107 8.16 25.70 -6.72
C HIS A 107 7.22 25.55 -7.92
N ARG A 108 6.32 26.47 -8.14
CA ARG A 108 5.55 26.62 -9.38
C ARG A 108 6.49 26.58 -10.60
N GLY A 109 6.47 25.52 -11.38
CA GLY A 109 7.18 25.44 -12.65
C GLY A 109 8.17 24.29 -12.85
N LYS A 110 8.38 23.38 -11.86
CA LYS A 110 9.11 22.13 -12.05
C LYS A 110 8.13 20.96 -12.08
N ASN A 111 8.40 19.96 -12.91
CA ASN A 111 7.61 18.72 -13.01
C ASN A 111 7.42 18.11 -11.62
N GLU A 112 6.22 18.26 -11.08
CA GLU A 112 5.84 17.70 -9.78
C GLU A 112 5.92 16.18 -9.83
N ILE A 113 6.80 15.61 -9.01
CA ILE A 113 6.85 14.16 -8.83
C ILE A 113 5.71 13.77 -7.89
N SER A 114 4.83 12.89 -8.34
CA SER A 114 3.61 12.47 -7.65
C SER A 114 3.45 10.96 -7.70
N LEU A 115 2.40 10.45 -7.07
CA LEU A 115 1.99 9.06 -7.14
C LEU A 115 1.96 8.52 -8.59
N MET A 116 1.46 9.32 -9.53
CA MET A 116 1.35 8.89 -10.94
C MET A 116 2.69 8.53 -11.56
N HIS A 117 3.80 9.14 -11.13
CA HIS A 117 5.14 8.76 -11.61
C HIS A 117 5.54 7.34 -11.18
N ASN A 118 5.04 6.85 -10.05
CA ASN A 118 5.24 5.46 -9.65
C ASN A 118 4.44 4.52 -10.56
N TYR A 119 3.18 4.85 -10.86
CA TYR A 119 2.36 4.06 -11.78
C TYR A 119 2.92 4.02 -13.19
N GLU A 120 3.48 5.12 -13.67
CA GLU A 120 4.18 5.19 -14.96
C GLU A 120 5.48 4.39 -14.95
N GLN A 121 6.26 4.51 -13.87
CA GLN A 121 7.53 3.80 -13.70
C GLN A 121 7.36 2.29 -13.83
N TYR A 122 6.29 1.74 -13.24
CA TYR A 122 6.02 0.30 -13.21
C TYR A 122 5.07 -0.17 -14.34
N GLY A 123 4.67 0.72 -15.25
CA GLY A 123 3.80 0.36 -16.39
C GLY A 123 2.38 -0.05 -15.98
N ILE A 124 1.93 0.35 -14.79
CA ILE A 124 0.63 -0.04 -14.21
C ILE A 124 -0.42 1.08 -14.23
N LYS A 125 -0.20 2.14 -15.01
CA LYS A 125 -1.10 3.31 -15.08
C LYS A 125 -2.56 2.94 -15.39
N SER A 126 -2.80 1.92 -16.20
CA SER A 126 -4.14 1.44 -16.55
C SER A 126 -4.90 0.81 -15.38
N LYS A 127 -4.22 0.57 -14.25
CA LYS A 127 -4.82 0.03 -13.03
C LYS A 127 -5.25 1.11 -12.03
N PHE A 128 -4.89 2.35 -12.27
CA PHE A 128 -5.27 3.47 -11.43
C PHE A 128 -6.67 4.00 -11.81
N ILE A 129 -7.60 3.99 -10.87
CA ILE A 129 -8.93 4.59 -11.04
C ILE A 129 -8.82 6.08 -10.71
N ASP A 130 -8.54 6.40 -9.43
CA ASP A 130 -8.43 7.78 -8.96
C ASP A 130 -7.81 7.85 -7.57
N ALA A 131 -7.43 9.08 -7.15
CA ALA A 131 -7.04 9.44 -5.80
C ALA A 131 -7.68 10.76 -5.40
N PHE A 132 -8.34 10.80 -4.25
CA PHE A 132 -9.09 11.96 -3.79
C PHE A 132 -8.81 12.30 -2.33
N THR A 133 -9.06 13.57 -1.98
CA THR A 133 -8.90 14.04 -0.60
C THR A 133 -10.17 13.75 0.18
N SER A 134 -10.04 12.95 1.23
CA SER A 134 -11.15 12.62 2.13
C SER A 134 -10.64 12.24 3.50
N ASP A 135 -11.45 12.47 4.52
CA ASP A 135 -11.31 11.74 5.79
C ASP A 135 -12.25 10.53 5.81
N LEU A 136 -11.92 9.55 6.65
CA LEU A 136 -12.70 8.32 6.75
C LEU A 136 -14.09 8.54 7.37
N THR A 137 -14.26 9.61 8.17
CA THR A 137 -15.50 9.90 8.88
C THR A 137 -16.54 10.56 7.98
N ASN A 138 -16.11 11.16 6.87
CA ASN A 138 -16.96 11.85 5.91
C ASN A 138 -16.54 11.52 4.47
N THR A 139 -16.62 10.26 4.13
CA THR A 139 -16.21 9.77 2.79
C THR A 139 -17.24 10.16 1.73
N PRO A 140 -16.82 10.58 0.52
CA PRO A 140 -17.71 10.86 -0.60
C PRO A 140 -18.18 9.59 -1.32
N LEU A 141 -17.73 8.42 -0.87
CA LEU A 141 -18.08 7.16 -1.51
C LEU A 141 -19.55 6.82 -1.29
N ARG A 142 -20.18 6.28 -2.34
CA ARG A 142 -21.58 5.82 -2.26
C ARG A 142 -21.72 4.66 -1.26
N ASN A 143 -22.84 4.62 -0.56
CA ASN A 143 -23.19 3.50 0.32
C ASN A 143 -23.71 2.31 -0.49
N SER A 144 -22.80 1.63 -1.20
CA SER A 144 -23.10 0.41 -1.96
C SER A 144 -21.85 -0.46 -2.04
N GLN A 145 -22.05 -1.75 -2.17
CA GLN A 145 -20.96 -2.71 -2.31
C GLN A 145 -20.36 -2.63 -3.73
N PHE A 146 -19.15 -2.04 -3.87
CA PHE A 146 -18.43 -1.95 -5.13
C PHE A 146 -16.92 -2.18 -4.97
N LEU A 147 -16.43 -2.26 -3.74
CA LEU A 147 -15.04 -2.59 -3.43
C LEU A 147 -14.92 -4.09 -3.19
N ASP A 148 -13.85 -4.70 -3.68
CA ASP A 148 -13.51 -6.10 -3.43
C ASP A 148 -12.59 -6.26 -2.21
N GLY A 149 -11.83 -5.22 -1.88
CA GLY A 149 -10.94 -5.24 -0.71
C GLY A 149 -10.48 -3.85 -0.29
N ILE A 150 -10.11 -3.74 0.98
CA ILE A 150 -9.50 -2.56 1.57
C ILE A 150 -8.15 -2.98 2.15
N ILE A 151 -7.11 -2.22 1.83
CA ILE A 151 -5.76 -2.40 2.40
C ILE A 151 -5.31 -1.04 2.91
N CYS A 152 -4.97 -0.92 4.19
CA CYS A 152 -4.53 0.34 4.74
C CYS A 152 -3.63 0.17 5.95
N ASP A 153 -2.87 1.23 6.24
CA ASP A 153 -2.13 1.45 7.48
C ASP A 153 -2.67 2.71 8.16
N PRO A 154 -3.70 2.58 9.03
CA PRO A 154 -4.36 3.72 9.66
C PRO A 154 -3.47 4.34 10.75
N PRO A 155 -3.67 5.62 11.11
CA PRO A 155 -2.96 6.25 12.22
C PRO A 155 -3.31 5.58 13.55
N TYR A 156 -2.28 5.20 14.33
CA TYR A 156 -2.43 4.45 15.59
C TYR A 156 -2.78 5.31 16.81
N GLY A 157 -2.97 6.63 16.63
CA GLY A 157 -3.37 7.54 17.72
C GLY A 157 -2.24 7.96 18.68
N VAL A 158 -1.07 7.36 18.61
CA VAL A 158 0.03 7.66 19.56
C VAL A 158 0.83 8.91 19.16
N ARG A 159 1.10 9.09 17.88
CA ARG A 159 1.85 10.24 17.33
C ARG A 159 1.00 11.11 16.40
N GLU A 160 0.04 10.52 15.72
CA GLU A 160 -0.93 11.20 14.87
C GLU A 160 -2.32 10.67 15.20
N GLY A 161 -3.21 11.57 15.67
CA GLY A 161 -4.64 11.28 15.81
C GLY A 161 -5.35 11.35 14.46
N LEU A 162 -6.54 10.77 14.39
CA LEU A 162 -7.43 10.93 13.25
C LEU A 162 -7.67 12.44 13.01
N ARG A 163 -7.36 12.89 11.81
CA ARG A 163 -7.63 14.26 11.35
C ARG A 163 -8.96 14.28 10.63
N VAL A 164 -9.71 15.37 10.83
CA VAL A 164 -10.99 15.62 10.17
C VAL A 164 -10.86 16.82 9.25
N LEU A 165 -11.38 16.74 8.03
CA LEU A 165 -11.38 17.85 7.09
C LEU A 165 -12.18 19.03 7.67
N GLY A 166 -11.66 20.25 7.49
CA GLY A 166 -12.29 21.47 8.00
C GLY A 166 -11.98 21.82 9.45
N ALA A 167 -11.14 21.03 10.14
CA ALA A 167 -10.67 21.39 11.48
C ALA A 167 -9.81 22.65 11.45
N ARG A 168 -10.19 23.67 12.23
CA ARG A 168 -9.38 24.87 12.48
C ARG A 168 -8.58 24.71 13.76
N ASN A 169 -7.28 24.97 13.72
CA ASN A 169 -6.37 24.86 14.88
C ASN A 169 -6.41 23.50 15.60
N GLY A 170 -6.56 22.40 14.84
CA GLY A 170 -6.60 21.05 15.40
C GLY A 170 -7.88 20.70 16.16
N LYS A 171 -8.87 21.56 16.15
CA LYS A 171 -10.20 21.26 16.71
C LYS A 171 -11.20 21.09 15.58
N PRO A 172 -12.00 20.03 15.55
CA PRO A 172 -13.08 19.88 14.58
C PRO A 172 -14.06 21.06 14.72
N ALA A 173 -14.59 21.56 13.60
CA ALA A 173 -15.54 22.68 13.59
C ALA A 173 -16.86 22.32 14.32
N GLN A 174 -17.20 21.04 14.35
CA GLN A 174 -18.30 20.44 15.15
C GLN A 174 -17.90 19.00 15.52
N PRO A 175 -18.37 18.50 16.67
CA PRO A 175 -18.14 17.11 17.01
C PRO A 175 -18.80 16.21 15.97
N VAL A 176 -18.03 15.26 15.43
CA VAL A 176 -18.58 14.23 14.55
C VAL A 176 -19.47 13.33 15.41
N MET A 177 -20.75 13.27 15.06
CA MET A 177 -21.72 12.42 15.77
C MET A 177 -21.83 11.09 15.02
N ILE A 178 -21.58 9.97 15.71
CA ILE A 178 -21.84 8.63 15.21
C ILE A 178 -22.98 8.07 16.07
N ASP A 179 -24.11 7.75 15.45
CA ASP A 179 -25.34 7.26 16.10
C ASP A 179 -25.80 8.13 17.28
N GLY A 180 -25.65 9.45 17.15
CA GLY A 180 -26.06 10.41 18.16
C GLY A 180 -25.07 10.58 19.34
N VAL A 181 -23.90 9.95 19.27
CA VAL A 181 -22.82 10.04 20.28
C VAL A 181 -21.63 10.78 19.67
N PRO A 182 -21.02 11.77 20.40
CA PRO A 182 -19.80 12.40 19.91
C PRO A 182 -18.68 11.37 19.74
N ALA A 183 -18.08 11.30 18.53
CA ALA A 183 -16.87 10.54 18.30
C ALA A 183 -15.69 11.25 18.97
N HIS A 184 -15.03 10.60 19.91
CA HIS A 184 -13.83 11.08 20.58
C HIS A 184 -12.56 10.69 19.82
#